data_81c3fc26dd39b11795ab1caa359aa88f
#
_entry.id   81c3fc26dd39b11795ab1caa359aa88f
#
_cell.length_a   1.000
_cell.length_b   1.000
_cell.length_c   1.000
_cell.angle_alpha   90.00
_cell.angle_beta   90.00
_cell.angle_gamma   90.00
#
_symmetry.space_group_name_H-M   'P 1'
#
loop_
_entity.id
_entity.type
_entity.pdbx_description
1 polymer ?
#
loop_
_entity_poly.entity_id
_entity_poly.type
_entity_poly.pdbx_seq_one_letter_code
_entity_poly.pdbx_strand_id
1 'polypeptide(L)'
;SLKIRGSYGELGNQNIGNYPYQNILGLTGNYSFDNANLSSGAAQIALSNQDITWETTKITDIGMDISAFNGLSLTVDWYRKTTSDILRGSQVTGLVGLNAPTVNNGTMQNTGLEFNLQYNNLVRSGTFEGLSYNAGITFDRFRNKLTEFGEREIGGSTIKEEGRPWDTFYMLEWTGIFQTQAEVDAAPKQFNDNTEPGDLIFKDQNGDNVINDDDRTYMDGQYPDFEYAMNFNANWKNFDISLFFQGVEGRNIYVGDWGTIPFVQGSPPTTNWRDRWTPDNPSTSMPKIYWGFSAPAKVRRTSSYFLQDASYLRLKNISLGYNLPSSILEHISLKKFRIYISGDNLLTFTNYPGLDPERGGSGRFVNYPQNKIYSLGLNVQF
;
A
#
# COMPACT_ATOMS: atom_id res chain seq x y z
N SER A 1 2.33 32.15 -20.20
CA SER A 1 3.42 31.37 -20.85
C SER A 1 3.02 29.92 -21.01
N LEU A 2 3.57 29.28 -22.03
CA LEU A 2 3.43 27.85 -22.29
C LEU A 2 4.84 27.28 -22.54
N LYS A 3 5.18 26.16 -21.89
CA LYS A 3 6.42 25.43 -22.12
C LYS A 3 6.08 23.94 -22.27
N ILE A 4 6.59 23.31 -23.32
CA ILE A 4 6.49 21.87 -23.53
C ILE A 4 7.86 21.26 -23.21
N ARG A 5 7.87 20.13 -22.53
CA ARG A 5 9.06 19.37 -22.12
C ARG A 5 8.98 17.95 -22.66
N GLY A 6 10.11 17.36 -22.94
CA GLY A 6 10.23 15.94 -23.25
C GLY A 6 11.58 15.45 -22.77
N SER A 7 11.60 14.27 -22.14
CA SER A 7 12.83 13.62 -21.72
C SER A 7 12.79 12.13 -22.00
N TYR A 8 13.98 11.56 -22.20
CA TYR A 8 14.23 10.13 -22.23
C TYR A 8 15.47 9.83 -21.44
N GLY A 9 15.41 8.80 -20.61
CA GLY A 9 16.54 8.35 -19.80
C GLY A 9 16.59 6.84 -19.68
N GLU A 10 17.79 6.32 -19.48
CA GLU A 10 18.04 4.91 -19.24
C GLU A 10 18.94 4.76 -18.01
N LEU A 11 18.57 3.87 -17.08
CA LEU A 11 19.24 3.62 -15.82
C LEU A 11 19.47 2.13 -15.64
N GLY A 12 20.66 1.74 -15.20
CA GLY A 12 20.97 0.37 -14.77
C GLY A 12 20.85 0.20 -13.27
N ASN A 13 20.38 -0.97 -12.83
CA ASN A 13 20.37 -1.37 -11.43
C ASN A 13 21.02 -2.75 -11.28
N GLN A 14 21.94 -2.86 -10.32
CA GLN A 14 22.67 -4.09 -9.99
C GLN A 14 22.49 -4.48 -8.53
N ASN A 15 21.38 -4.14 -7.91
CA ASN A 15 21.15 -4.38 -6.48
C ASN A 15 20.90 -5.87 -6.18
N ILE A 16 21.95 -6.67 -6.28
CA ILE A 16 22.01 -8.09 -5.95
C ILE A 16 23.21 -8.38 -5.06
N GLY A 17 23.22 -9.56 -4.44
CA GLY A 17 24.38 -10.01 -3.67
C GLY A 17 25.68 -10.06 -4.49
N ASN A 18 26.82 -10.16 -3.80
CA ASN A 18 28.11 -10.25 -4.46
C ASN A 18 28.31 -11.64 -5.10
N TYR A 19 28.90 -11.65 -6.30
CA TYR A 19 29.32 -12.85 -7.02
C TYR A 19 28.21 -13.87 -7.35
N PRO A 20 26.99 -13.47 -7.76
CA PRO A 20 25.90 -14.41 -8.06
C PRO A 20 26.19 -15.32 -9.27
N TYR A 21 27.21 -14.99 -10.07
CA TYR A 21 27.67 -15.78 -11.22
C TYR A 21 28.64 -16.93 -10.81
N GLN A 22 29.08 -16.99 -9.55
CA GLN A 22 30.01 -18.01 -9.05
C GLN A 22 29.28 -19.06 -8.20
N ASN A 23 29.73 -20.30 -8.30
CA ASN A 23 29.31 -21.33 -7.37
C ASN A 23 29.91 -21.09 -5.99
N ILE A 24 29.05 -20.95 -4.99
CA ILE A 24 29.45 -20.70 -3.60
C ILE A 24 29.41 -22.01 -2.82
N LEU A 25 30.52 -22.32 -2.15
CA LEU A 25 30.60 -23.41 -1.16
C LEU A 25 30.29 -22.86 0.23
N GLY A 26 29.23 -23.37 0.85
CA GLY A 26 28.91 -23.12 2.25
C GLY A 26 29.70 -24.08 3.14
N LEU A 27 30.34 -23.54 4.19
CA LEU A 27 31.09 -24.31 5.19
C LEU A 27 30.17 -24.81 6.33
N THR A 28 28.88 -24.95 6.08
CA THR A 28 27.86 -25.31 7.08
C THR A 28 27.36 -26.76 6.91
N GLY A 29 27.91 -27.51 5.96
CA GLY A 29 27.55 -28.90 5.71
C GLY A 29 28.13 -29.89 6.76
N ASN A 30 28.04 -29.51 8.04
CA ASN A 30 28.57 -30.34 9.14
C ASN A 30 27.80 -31.65 9.28
N TYR A 31 28.50 -32.74 9.46
CA TYR A 31 27.92 -34.07 9.65
C TYR A 31 28.61 -34.82 10.79
N SER A 32 27.87 -35.62 11.53
CA SER A 32 28.41 -36.48 12.58
C SER A 32 28.46 -37.93 12.05
N PHE A 33 29.66 -38.46 11.84
CA PHE A 33 29.88 -39.84 11.40
C PHE A 33 29.82 -40.85 12.53
N ASP A 34 30.04 -40.38 13.77
CA ASP A 34 30.13 -41.24 14.97
C ASP A 34 29.05 -40.91 16.00
N ASN A 35 28.09 -40.09 15.68
CA ASN A 35 27.05 -39.55 16.57
C ASN A 35 27.57 -38.77 17.81
N ALA A 36 28.86 -38.49 17.88
CA ALA A 36 29.51 -37.81 19.00
C ALA A 36 30.18 -36.47 18.59
N ASN A 37 30.85 -36.49 17.44
CA ASN A 37 31.63 -35.34 16.98
C ASN A 37 31.08 -34.78 15.67
N LEU A 38 30.98 -33.46 15.55
CA LEU A 38 30.67 -32.77 14.32
C LEU A 38 31.93 -32.60 13.46
N SER A 39 31.95 -33.23 12.30
CA SER A 39 32.96 -33.01 11.27
C SER A 39 32.53 -31.86 10.37
N SER A 40 33.42 -30.87 10.18
CA SER A 40 33.17 -29.76 9.28
C SER A 40 33.11 -30.24 7.84
N GLY A 41 32.08 -29.82 7.11
CA GLY A 41 31.88 -30.13 5.71
C GLY A 41 31.65 -28.88 4.86
N ALA A 42 31.94 -28.98 3.58
CA ALA A 42 31.66 -27.96 2.59
C ALA A 42 30.74 -28.55 1.52
N ALA A 43 29.69 -27.79 1.15
CA ALA A 43 28.76 -28.17 0.11
C ALA A 43 28.37 -26.95 -0.71
N GLN A 44 28.03 -27.17 -1.98
CA GLN A 44 27.37 -26.12 -2.76
C GLN A 44 26.03 -25.82 -2.12
N ILE A 45 25.71 -24.54 -1.89
CA ILE A 45 24.49 -24.10 -1.21
C ILE A 45 23.51 -23.38 -2.14
N ALA A 46 23.96 -22.92 -3.30
CA ALA A 46 23.16 -22.20 -4.27
C ALA A 46 23.58 -22.53 -5.70
N LEU A 47 22.64 -22.43 -6.63
CA LEU A 47 22.91 -22.41 -8.04
C LEU A 47 23.47 -21.03 -8.45
N SER A 48 24.41 -21.01 -9.38
CA SER A 48 24.95 -19.78 -9.97
C SER A 48 24.27 -19.45 -11.29
N ASN A 49 24.30 -18.19 -11.68
CA ASN A 49 23.89 -17.72 -13.00
C ASN A 49 25.05 -16.92 -13.63
N GLN A 50 25.68 -17.49 -14.67
CA GLN A 50 26.79 -16.84 -15.36
C GLN A 50 26.35 -15.76 -16.33
N ASP A 51 25.10 -15.79 -16.78
CA ASP A 51 24.51 -14.88 -17.76
C ASP A 51 23.81 -13.68 -17.10
N ILE A 52 24.04 -13.45 -15.82
CA ILE A 52 23.40 -12.37 -15.08
C ILE A 52 23.83 -11.00 -15.62
N THR A 53 22.86 -10.16 -15.88
CA THR A 53 23.05 -8.77 -16.35
C THR A 53 22.36 -7.77 -15.42
N TRP A 54 22.55 -6.50 -15.68
CA TRP A 54 21.87 -5.44 -14.94
C TRP A 54 20.40 -5.35 -15.33
N GLU A 55 19.56 -5.06 -14.38
CA GLU A 55 18.19 -4.60 -14.63
C GLU A 55 18.24 -3.23 -15.26
N THR A 56 17.48 -3.02 -16.33
CA THR A 56 17.45 -1.76 -17.08
C THR A 56 16.11 -1.08 -16.97
N THR A 57 16.10 0.19 -16.58
CA THR A 57 14.91 1.03 -16.55
C THR A 57 14.99 2.13 -17.61
N LYS A 58 14.01 2.16 -18.51
CA LYS A 58 13.82 3.20 -19.54
C LYS A 58 12.64 4.07 -19.15
N ILE A 59 12.84 5.40 -19.15
CA ILE A 59 11.80 6.37 -18.81
C ILE A 59 11.63 7.32 -19.99
N THR A 60 10.39 7.47 -20.44
CA THR A 60 9.96 8.52 -21.37
C THR A 60 8.99 9.42 -20.62
N ASP A 61 9.22 10.71 -20.68
CA ASP A 61 8.39 11.73 -20.03
C ASP A 61 8.05 12.83 -21.02
N ILE A 62 6.78 13.27 -21.02
CA ILE A 62 6.30 14.41 -21.81
C ILE A 62 5.49 15.31 -20.89
N GLY A 63 5.94 16.53 -20.73
CA GLY A 63 5.34 17.48 -19.81
C GLY A 63 4.96 18.81 -20.46
N MET A 64 4.04 19.51 -19.80
CA MET A 64 3.57 20.82 -20.18
C MET A 64 3.43 21.72 -18.95
N ASP A 65 4.05 22.91 -19.02
CA ASP A 65 3.90 23.96 -18.02
C ASP A 65 3.12 25.14 -18.60
N ILE A 66 2.05 25.53 -17.94
CA ILE A 66 1.22 26.67 -18.31
C ILE A 66 1.23 27.67 -17.16
N SER A 67 1.47 28.96 -17.46
CA SER A 67 1.23 30.05 -16.52
C SER A 67 0.27 31.04 -17.14
N ALA A 68 -0.84 31.31 -16.46
CA ALA A 68 -1.94 32.14 -16.95
C ALA A 68 -2.56 32.98 -15.80
N PHE A 69 -3.39 33.95 -16.14
CA PHE A 69 -4.26 34.71 -15.23
C PHE A 69 -3.54 35.30 -14.00
N ASN A 70 -2.28 35.79 -14.18
CA ASN A 70 -1.50 36.45 -13.11
C ASN A 70 -1.46 35.68 -11.78
N GLY A 71 -1.18 34.38 -11.82
CA GLY A 71 -1.03 33.60 -10.59
C GLY A 71 -1.38 32.14 -10.72
N LEU A 72 -2.05 31.74 -11.80
CA LEU A 72 -2.34 30.35 -12.10
C LEU A 72 -1.14 29.68 -12.78
N SER A 73 -0.69 28.57 -12.24
CA SER A 73 0.27 27.67 -12.87
C SER A 73 -0.26 26.25 -12.88
N LEU A 74 -0.11 25.61 -14.02
CA LEU A 74 -0.48 24.22 -14.27
C LEU A 74 0.72 23.48 -14.84
N THR A 75 1.07 22.37 -14.21
CA THR A 75 2.03 21.40 -14.75
C THR A 75 1.29 20.09 -14.97
N VAL A 76 1.47 19.50 -16.13
CA VAL A 76 0.95 18.17 -16.49
C VAL A 76 2.08 17.37 -17.06
N ASP A 77 2.30 16.17 -16.54
CA ASP A 77 3.31 15.23 -17.00
C ASP A 77 2.68 13.88 -17.28
N TRP A 78 2.98 13.31 -18.43
CA TRP A 78 2.72 11.93 -18.75
C TRP A 78 4.05 11.20 -18.86
N TYR A 79 4.14 10.06 -18.17
CA TYR A 79 5.34 9.24 -18.23
C TYR A 79 5.05 7.77 -18.53
N ARG A 80 6.03 7.12 -19.11
CA ARG A 80 6.13 5.67 -19.22
C ARG A 80 7.50 5.22 -18.75
N LYS A 81 7.49 4.40 -17.70
CA LYS A 81 8.68 3.76 -17.13
C LYS A 81 8.60 2.27 -17.40
N THR A 82 9.57 1.71 -18.13
CA THR A 82 9.68 0.28 -18.40
C THR A 82 10.96 -0.25 -17.75
N THR A 83 10.82 -1.20 -16.85
CA THR A 83 11.93 -1.91 -16.22
C THR A 83 11.99 -3.32 -16.79
N SER A 84 13.06 -3.64 -17.51
CA SER A 84 13.32 -4.94 -18.13
C SER A 84 14.44 -5.67 -17.40
N ASP A 85 14.56 -6.96 -17.67
CA ASP A 85 15.59 -7.82 -17.08
C ASP A 85 15.56 -7.80 -15.54
N ILE A 86 14.36 -7.80 -14.95
CA ILE A 86 14.16 -7.70 -13.50
C ILE A 86 14.93 -8.82 -12.80
N LEU A 87 15.78 -8.42 -11.85
CA LEU A 87 16.60 -9.32 -11.05
C LEU A 87 15.77 -9.98 -9.95
N ARG A 88 15.49 -11.28 -10.09
CA ARG A 88 14.70 -12.03 -9.11
C ARG A 88 15.19 -13.47 -8.95
N GLY A 89 14.84 -14.09 -7.83
CA GLY A 89 15.10 -15.52 -7.64
C GLY A 89 14.33 -16.37 -8.67
N SER A 90 15.00 -17.31 -9.31
CA SER A 90 14.37 -18.28 -10.18
C SER A 90 13.50 -19.27 -9.36
N GLN A 91 12.47 -19.83 -9.98
CA GLN A 91 11.76 -20.95 -9.38
C GLN A 91 12.53 -22.26 -9.67
N VAL A 92 12.98 -22.91 -8.62
CA VAL A 92 13.61 -24.25 -8.72
C VAL A 92 12.88 -25.21 -7.80
N THR A 93 12.73 -26.44 -8.25
CA THR A 93 12.13 -27.50 -7.43
C THR A 93 12.98 -27.76 -6.18
N GLY A 94 12.33 -27.92 -5.02
CA GLY A 94 13.02 -28.28 -3.77
C GLY A 94 13.82 -29.60 -3.84
N LEU A 95 13.57 -30.47 -4.83
CA LEU A 95 14.31 -31.68 -5.05
C LEU A 95 15.79 -31.45 -5.43
N VAL A 96 16.12 -30.26 -5.94
CA VAL A 96 17.52 -29.90 -6.27
C VAL A 96 18.37 -29.75 -5.00
N GLY A 97 17.75 -29.39 -3.86
CA GLY A 97 18.45 -29.20 -2.57
C GLY A 97 19.40 -27.99 -2.52
N LEU A 98 19.30 -27.07 -3.48
CA LEU A 98 20.11 -25.85 -3.57
C LEU A 98 19.20 -24.63 -3.62
N ASN A 99 19.69 -23.49 -3.12
CA ASN A 99 19.01 -22.22 -3.26
C ASN A 99 18.94 -21.80 -4.75
N ALA A 100 17.82 -21.20 -5.12
CA ALA A 100 17.59 -20.70 -6.47
C ALA A 100 18.62 -19.60 -6.85
N PRO A 101 19.08 -19.57 -8.11
CA PRO A 101 19.92 -18.47 -8.58
C PRO A 101 19.08 -17.22 -8.81
N THR A 102 19.74 -16.06 -8.75
CA THR A 102 19.16 -14.82 -9.28
C THR A 102 19.24 -14.85 -10.81
N VAL A 103 18.14 -14.50 -11.47
CA VAL A 103 18.03 -14.46 -12.93
C VAL A 103 17.44 -13.12 -13.36
N ASN A 104 17.73 -12.72 -14.59
CA ASN A 104 17.07 -11.63 -15.28
C ASN A 104 15.79 -12.17 -15.91
N ASN A 105 14.65 -11.94 -15.29
CA ASN A 105 13.39 -12.45 -15.79
C ASN A 105 12.22 -11.52 -15.40
N GLY A 106 11.61 -10.97 -16.43
CA GLY A 106 10.44 -10.14 -16.32
C GLY A 106 10.65 -8.71 -16.79
N THR A 107 9.59 -8.15 -17.29
CA THR A 107 9.48 -6.74 -17.68
C THR A 107 8.23 -6.15 -17.06
N MET A 108 8.39 -4.99 -16.42
CA MET A 108 7.31 -4.26 -15.78
C MET A 108 7.20 -2.85 -16.36
N GLN A 109 5.98 -2.43 -16.67
CA GLN A 109 5.68 -1.11 -17.17
C GLN A 109 4.81 -0.34 -16.20
N ASN A 110 5.20 0.90 -15.89
CA ASN A 110 4.38 1.88 -15.20
C ASN A 110 4.10 3.03 -16.17
N THR A 111 2.82 3.37 -16.34
CA THR A 111 2.39 4.54 -17.11
C THR A 111 1.57 5.42 -16.22
N GLY A 112 1.90 6.70 -16.13
CA GLY A 112 1.24 7.62 -15.22
C GLY A 112 0.94 8.96 -15.83
N LEU A 113 0.05 9.69 -15.16
CA LEU A 113 -0.33 11.06 -15.41
C LEU A 113 -0.25 11.82 -14.10
N GLU A 114 0.59 12.84 -14.07
CA GLU A 114 0.76 13.75 -12.95
C GLU A 114 0.19 15.13 -13.30
N PHE A 115 -0.46 15.73 -12.33
CA PHE A 115 -1.11 17.02 -12.49
C PHE A 115 -0.84 17.88 -11.27
N ASN A 116 -0.34 19.10 -11.45
CA ASN A 116 -0.13 20.07 -10.39
C ASN A 116 -0.70 21.42 -10.80
N LEU A 117 -1.75 21.84 -10.10
CA LEU A 117 -2.38 23.15 -10.26
C LEU A 117 -2.09 23.99 -9.03
N GLN A 118 -1.53 25.18 -9.25
CA GLN A 118 -1.25 26.16 -8.20
C GLN A 118 -1.84 27.50 -8.60
N TYR A 119 -2.45 28.17 -7.61
CA TYR A 119 -2.94 29.54 -7.76
C TYR A 119 -2.40 30.42 -6.64
N ASN A 120 -1.69 31.49 -7.03
CA ASN A 120 -1.14 32.47 -6.12
C ASN A 120 -1.82 33.82 -6.39
N ASN A 121 -2.23 34.51 -5.34
CA ASN A 121 -2.82 35.83 -5.50
C ASN A 121 -2.48 36.74 -4.32
N LEU A 122 -2.46 38.05 -4.60
CA LEU A 122 -2.40 39.11 -3.63
C LEU A 122 -3.60 40.04 -3.85
N VAL A 123 -4.47 40.14 -2.86
CA VAL A 123 -5.63 41.04 -2.89
C VAL A 123 -5.15 42.47 -2.72
N ARG A 124 -5.36 43.31 -3.73
CA ARG A 124 -4.81 44.66 -3.79
C ARG A 124 -5.78 45.77 -3.35
N SER A 125 -7.04 45.42 -3.10
CA SER A 125 -8.06 46.41 -2.67
C SER A 125 -9.24 45.69 -1.97
N GLY A 126 -10.00 46.48 -1.21
CA GLY A 126 -11.21 46.01 -0.50
C GLY A 126 -10.94 45.52 0.92
N THR A 127 -11.92 44.87 1.52
CA THR A 127 -11.88 44.44 2.94
C THR A 127 -10.69 43.53 3.29
N PHE A 128 -10.21 42.75 2.32
CA PHE A 128 -9.09 41.84 2.47
C PHE A 128 -7.80 42.35 1.80
N GLU A 129 -7.66 43.64 1.64
CA GLU A 129 -6.43 44.22 1.09
C GLU A 129 -5.20 43.72 1.85
N GLY A 130 -4.15 43.34 1.12
CA GLY A 130 -2.93 42.75 1.67
C GLY A 130 -3.00 41.23 1.97
N LEU A 131 -4.15 40.58 1.72
CA LEU A 131 -4.23 39.13 1.80
C LEU A 131 -3.43 38.50 0.66
N SER A 132 -2.38 37.75 0.99
CA SER A 132 -1.62 36.91 0.09
C SER A 132 -2.00 35.48 0.34
N TYR A 133 -2.35 34.72 -0.70
CA TYR A 133 -2.67 33.30 -0.58
C TYR A 133 -2.16 32.46 -1.74
N ASN A 134 -1.90 31.18 -1.43
CA ASN A 134 -1.59 30.11 -2.37
C ASN A 134 -2.57 28.98 -2.13
N ALA A 135 -3.19 28.48 -3.19
CA ALA A 135 -3.99 27.26 -3.17
C ALA A 135 -3.48 26.31 -4.24
N GLY A 136 -3.30 25.05 -3.90
CA GLY A 136 -2.78 24.06 -4.83
C GLY A 136 -3.44 22.71 -4.72
N ILE A 137 -3.49 21.99 -5.85
CA ILE A 137 -3.93 20.61 -5.95
C ILE A 137 -2.88 19.85 -6.77
N THR A 138 -2.41 18.75 -6.22
CA THR A 138 -1.60 17.76 -6.92
C THR A 138 -2.41 16.50 -7.06
N PHE A 139 -2.35 15.87 -8.21
CA PHE A 139 -3.04 14.62 -8.52
C PHE A 139 -2.08 13.72 -9.28
N ASP A 140 -2.04 12.44 -8.89
CA ASP A 140 -1.26 11.38 -9.54
C ASP A 140 -2.13 10.16 -9.81
N ARG A 141 -1.99 9.62 -11.00
CA ARG A 141 -2.60 8.36 -11.40
C ARG A 141 -1.62 7.54 -12.18
N PHE A 142 -1.27 6.36 -11.71
CA PHE A 142 -0.43 5.44 -12.46
C PHE A 142 -1.11 4.08 -12.67
N ARG A 143 -0.62 3.33 -13.65
CA ARG A 143 -1.01 1.95 -13.93
C ARG A 143 0.24 1.12 -14.06
N ASN A 144 0.30 0.08 -13.25
CA ASN A 144 1.36 -0.92 -13.23
C ASN A 144 0.94 -2.14 -14.06
N LYS A 145 1.85 -2.72 -14.82
CA LYS A 145 1.60 -3.93 -15.59
C LYS A 145 2.89 -4.73 -15.77
N LEU A 146 2.83 -6.03 -15.48
CA LEU A 146 3.82 -6.99 -15.92
C LEU A 146 3.59 -7.28 -17.41
N THR A 147 4.56 -6.96 -18.25
CA THR A 147 4.49 -7.19 -19.71
C THR A 147 5.17 -8.49 -20.13
N GLU A 148 6.11 -8.96 -19.31
CA GLU A 148 6.78 -10.25 -19.42
C GLU A 148 7.07 -10.77 -18.01
N PHE A 149 6.77 -12.04 -17.73
CA PHE A 149 7.02 -12.55 -16.38
C PHE A 149 7.41 -14.04 -16.35
N GLY A 150 7.10 -14.84 -17.38
CA GLY A 150 7.28 -16.29 -17.37
C GLY A 150 6.16 -17.00 -16.61
N GLU A 151 6.49 -17.98 -15.77
CA GLU A 151 5.48 -18.70 -15.01
C GLU A 151 4.88 -17.84 -13.90
N ARG A 152 3.56 -17.94 -13.73
CA ARG A 152 2.82 -17.23 -12.67
C ARG A 152 3.29 -17.67 -11.28
N GLU A 153 3.37 -16.71 -10.37
CA GLU A 153 3.72 -16.95 -8.97
C GLU A 153 2.54 -16.60 -8.06
N ILE A 154 2.01 -17.60 -7.36
CA ILE A 154 0.94 -17.40 -6.37
C ILE A 154 1.58 -17.28 -4.99
N GLY A 155 1.37 -16.15 -4.33
CA GLY A 155 1.90 -15.84 -3.01
C GLY A 155 0.81 -15.44 -2.02
N GLY A 156 0.33 -16.40 -1.21
CA GLY A 156 -0.67 -16.10 -0.19
C GLY A 156 -1.96 -15.50 -0.77
N SER A 157 -2.12 -14.17 -0.66
CA SER A 157 -3.28 -13.42 -1.14
C SER A 157 -3.06 -12.70 -2.47
N THR A 158 -1.88 -12.85 -3.10
CA THR A 158 -1.52 -12.15 -4.33
C THR A 158 -0.98 -13.11 -5.39
N ILE A 159 -0.95 -12.64 -6.62
CA ILE A 159 -0.36 -13.33 -7.76
C ILE A 159 0.49 -12.36 -8.58
N LYS A 160 1.62 -12.85 -9.09
CA LYS A 160 2.39 -12.22 -10.15
C LYS A 160 2.15 -12.99 -11.44
N GLU A 161 1.61 -12.32 -12.42
CA GLU A 161 1.25 -12.93 -13.70
C GLU A 161 1.36 -11.90 -14.81
N GLU A 162 1.81 -12.35 -15.98
CA GLU A 162 1.88 -11.49 -17.17
C GLU A 162 0.52 -10.90 -17.52
N GLY A 163 0.51 -9.63 -17.91
CA GLY A 163 -0.70 -8.88 -18.24
C GLY A 163 -1.36 -8.19 -17.05
N ARG A 164 -0.93 -8.46 -15.82
CA ARG A 164 -1.49 -7.94 -14.57
C ARG A 164 -0.54 -6.97 -13.87
N PRO A 165 -1.03 -6.14 -12.93
CA PRO A 165 -0.19 -5.43 -11.99
C PRO A 165 0.64 -6.38 -11.13
N TRP A 166 1.81 -5.92 -10.67
CA TRP A 166 2.65 -6.66 -9.72
C TRP A 166 1.89 -6.91 -8.42
N ASP A 167 1.91 -8.16 -7.92
CA ASP A 167 1.21 -8.57 -6.70
C ASP A 167 -0.32 -8.31 -6.72
N THR A 168 -0.98 -8.50 -7.87
CA THR A 168 -2.45 -8.42 -7.97
C THR A 168 -3.09 -9.33 -6.92
N PHE A 169 -4.11 -8.86 -6.21
CA PHE A 169 -4.86 -9.70 -5.28
C PHE A 169 -5.50 -10.87 -6.01
N TYR A 170 -5.31 -12.08 -5.46
CA TYR A 170 -5.79 -13.35 -6.03
C TYR A 170 -6.32 -14.24 -4.92
N MET A 171 -7.64 -14.37 -4.84
CA MET A 171 -8.30 -14.98 -3.70
C MET A 171 -9.71 -15.43 -4.03
N LEU A 172 -10.33 -16.16 -3.10
CA LEU A 172 -11.73 -16.55 -3.21
C LEU A 172 -12.66 -15.32 -3.12
N GLU A 173 -13.68 -15.28 -3.95
CA GLU A 173 -14.73 -14.25 -3.88
C GLU A 173 -15.74 -14.62 -2.80
N TRP A 174 -15.80 -13.83 -1.72
CA TRP A 174 -16.81 -13.95 -0.69
C TRP A 174 -18.14 -13.35 -1.15
N THR A 175 -19.24 -14.10 -0.94
CA THR A 175 -20.58 -13.69 -1.37
C THR A 175 -21.60 -13.61 -0.23
N GLY A 176 -21.29 -14.13 0.97
CA GLY A 176 -22.20 -14.10 2.09
C GLY A 176 -21.80 -15.03 3.23
N ILE A 177 -22.78 -15.26 4.12
CA ILE A 177 -22.66 -16.16 5.28
C ILE A 177 -23.86 -17.09 5.26
N PHE A 178 -23.64 -18.40 5.36
CA PHE A 178 -24.71 -19.39 5.46
C PHE A 178 -25.62 -19.11 6.65
N GLN A 179 -26.92 -19.00 6.42
CA GLN A 179 -27.89 -18.74 7.47
C GLN A 179 -28.54 -20.03 7.99
N THR A 180 -28.74 -21.02 7.12
CA THR A 180 -29.46 -22.26 7.42
C THR A 180 -28.72 -23.51 6.91
N GLN A 181 -29.03 -24.67 7.48
CA GLN A 181 -28.51 -25.95 7.00
C GLN A 181 -29.00 -26.23 5.58
N ALA A 182 -30.22 -25.85 5.22
CA ALA A 182 -30.74 -26.03 3.89
C ALA A 182 -29.94 -25.24 2.81
N GLU A 183 -29.43 -24.05 3.17
CA GLU A 183 -28.52 -23.32 2.27
C GLU A 183 -27.19 -24.05 2.11
N VAL A 184 -26.64 -24.60 3.18
CA VAL A 184 -25.40 -25.39 3.14
C VAL A 184 -25.56 -26.62 2.25
N ASP A 185 -26.67 -27.34 2.43
CA ASP A 185 -26.94 -28.59 1.69
C ASP A 185 -27.19 -28.35 0.19
N ALA A 186 -27.64 -27.16 -0.18
CA ALA A 186 -27.92 -26.75 -1.56
C ALA A 186 -26.69 -26.10 -2.26
N ALA A 187 -25.68 -25.71 -1.53
CA ALA A 187 -24.51 -25.00 -2.06
C ALA A 187 -23.41 -25.96 -2.56
N PRO A 188 -22.50 -25.48 -3.42
CA PRO A 188 -21.27 -26.22 -3.74
C PRO A 188 -20.50 -26.62 -2.47
N LYS A 189 -19.93 -27.82 -2.50
CA LYS A 189 -19.13 -28.32 -1.38
C LYS A 189 -17.87 -27.47 -1.22
N GLN A 190 -17.70 -26.82 -0.08
CA GLN A 190 -16.54 -25.97 0.17
C GLN A 190 -15.37 -26.78 0.75
N PHE A 191 -14.29 -26.91 -0.04
CA PHE A 191 -13.11 -27.71 0.31
C PHE A 191 -13.53 -29.12 0.78
N ASN A 192 -12.79 -29.70 1.70
CA ASN A 192 -13.19 -30.93 2.38
C ASN A 192 -13.67 -30.65 3.82
N ASP A 193 -14.08 -29.42 4.08
CA ASP A 193 -14.48 -28.98 5.42
C ASP A 193 -15.92 -29.36 5.70
N ASN A 194 -16.24 -29.56 6.97
CA ASN A 194 -17.61 -29.71 7.44
C ASN A 194 -18.27 -28.33 7.52
N THR A 195 -18.79 -27.83 6.39
CA THR A 195 -19.47 -26.52 6.30
C THR A 195 -20.76 -26.54 7.12
N GLU A 196 -21.03 -25.45 7.83
CA GLU A 196 -22.22 -25.32 8.68
C GLU A 196 -22.76 -23.89 8.66
N PRO A 197 -24.00 -23.63 9.13
CA PRO A 197 -24.54 -22.29 9.25
C PRO A 197 -23.61 -21.38 10.05
N GLY A 198 -23.40 -20.15 9.57
CA GLY A 198 -22.45 -19.17 10.09
C GLY A 198 -21.08 -19.16 9.38
N ASP A 199 -20.79 -20.12 8.52
CA ASP A 199 -19.57 -20.13 7.72
C ASP A 199 -19.67 -19.16 6.52
N LEU A 200 -18.52 -18.72 6.00
CA LEU A 200 -18.43 -17.87 4.82
C LEU A 200 -18.87 -18.65 3.56
N ILE A 201 -19.57 -18.01 2.65
CA ILE A 201 -19.93 -18.52 1.33
C ILE A 201 -18.93 -17.98 0.31
N PHE A 202 -18.34 -18.87 -0.48
CA PHE A 202 -17.48 -18.52 -1.60
C PHE A 202 -18.15 -18.85 -2.93
N LYS A 203 -17.81 -18.05 -3.94
CA LYS A 203 -18.33 -18.22 -5.28
C LYS A 203 -17.58 -19.33 -6.01
N ASP A 204 -18.32 -20.24 -6.61
CA ASP A 204 -17.84 -21.21 -7.59
C ASP A 204 -17.56 -20.46 -8.90
N GLN A 205 -16.28 -20.26 -9.23
CA GLN A 205 -15.86 -19.50 -10.40
C GLN A 205 -15.81 -20.35 -11.66
N ASN A 206 -15.52 -21.64 -11.54
CA ASN A 206 -15.35 -22.56 -12.67
C ASN A 206 -16.62 -23.38 -12.95
N GLY A 207 -17.59 -23.42 -12.02
CA GLY A 207 -18.90 -24.10 -12.17
C GLY A 207 -18.81 -25.61 -11.99
N ASP A 208 -17.79 -26.13 -11.29
CA ASP A 208 -17.62 -27.57 -11.06
C ASP A 208 -18.35 -28.09 -9.82
N ASN A 209 -19.06 -27.21 -9.11
CA ASN A 209 -19.80 -27.47 -7.89
C ASN A 209 -18.94 -27.89 -6.68
N VAL A 210 -17.66 -27.49 -6.69
CA VAL A 210 -16.70 -27.68 -5.59
C VAL A 210 -15.89 -26.40 -5.40
N ILE A 211 -15.94 -25.82 -4.22
CA ILE A 211 -15.09 -24.66 -3.91
C ILE A 211 -13.72 -25.12 -3.45
N ASN A 212 -12.69 -24.69 -4.17
CA ASN A 212 -11.28 -24.98 -3.86
C ASN A 212 -10.34 -23.84 -4.31
N ASP A 213 -9.03 -24.07 -4.39
CA ASP A 213 -8.09 -23.03 -4.80
C ASP A 213 -8.19 -22.66 -6.30
N ASP A 214 -8.87 -23.48 -7.12
CA ASP A 214 -9.14 -23.17 -8.54
C ASP A 214 -10.25 -22.10 -8.71
N ASP A 215 -11.01 -21.80 -7.63
CA ASP A 215 -12.01 -20.75 -7.61
C ASP A 215 -11.45 -19.38 -7.19
N ARG A 216 -10.15 -19.28 -7.02
CA ARG A 216 -9.54 -17.98 -6.79
C ARG A 216 -9.69 -17.10 -8.03
N THR A 217 -9.97 -15.83 -7.79
CA THR A 217 -10.10 -14.83 -8.85
C THR A 217 -9.34 -13.56 -8.51
N TYR A 218 -9.16 -12.71 -9.51
CA TYR A 218 -8.43 -11.46 -9.36
C TYR A 218 -9.31 -10.40 -8.71
N MET A 219 -8.74 -9.62 -7.78
CA MET A 219 -9.38 -8.47 -7.16
C MET A 219 -8.52 -7.24 -7.40
N ASP A 220 -9.19 -6.11 -7.58
CA ASP A 220 -8.55 -4.81 -7.77
C ASP A 220 -8.13 -4.16 -6.44
N GLY A 221 -7.46 -3.02 -6.53
CA GLY A 221 -7.13 -2.16 -5.39
C GLY A 221 -5.78 -2.44 -4.73
N GLN A 222 -4.92 -3.29 -5.30
CA GLN A 222 -3.53 -3.43 -4.84
C GLN A 222 -2.79 -2.09 -4.94
N TYR A 223 -3.02 -1.38 -6.03
CA TYR A 223 -2.57 0.00 -6.24
C TYR A 223 -3.77 0.93 -6.24
N PRO A 224 -3.61 2.16 -5.76
CA PRO A 224 -4.70 3.13 -5.78
C PRO A 224 -5.11 3.48 -7.21
N ASP A 225 -6.37 3.88 -7.37
CA ASP A 225 -6.84 4.44 -8.63
C ASP A 225 -6.21 5.79 -8.91
N PHE A 226 -6.06 6.60 -7.86
CA PHE A 226 -5.33 7.86 -7.88
C PHE A 226 -4.98 8.31 -6.44
N GLU A 227 -3.97 9.17 -6.38
CA GLU A 227 -3.57 9.88 -5.17
C GLU A 227 -3.71 11.39 -5.40
N TYR A 228 -4.02 12.13 -4.35
CA TYR A 228 -4.15 13.58 -4.46
C TYR A 228 -3.72 14.28 -3.17
N ALA A 229 -3.25 15.50 -3.34
CA ALA A 229 -2.95 16.38 -2.22
C ALA A 229 -3.49 17.78 -2.49
N MET A 230 -3.90 18.48 -1.43
CA MET A 230 -4.35 19.85 -1.49
C MET A 230 -3.59 20.66 -0.45
N ASN A 231 -3.08 21.81 -0.86
CA ASN A 231 -2.47 22.76 0.02
C ASN A 231 -3.18 24.12 -0.05
N PHE A 232 -3.28 24.76 1.08
CA PHE A 232 -3.74 26.15 1.18
C PHE A 232 -2.86 26.90 2.19
N ASN A 233 -2.29 28.02 1.76
CA ASN A 233 -1.53 28.90 2.61
C ASN A 233 -2.04 30.32 2.43
N ALA A 234 -2.21 31.06 3.52
CA ALA A 234 -2.60 32.45 3.45
C ALA A 234 -1.89 33.27 4.52
N ASN A 235 -1.57 34.52 4.16
CA ASN A 235 -1.02 35.51 5.05
C ASN A 235 -1.88 36.78 4.94
N TRP A 236 -2.38 37.25 6.06
CA TRP A 236 -3.15 38.51 6.12
C TRP A 236 -2.83 39.29 7.37
N LYS A 237 -2.34 40.51 7.16
CA LYS A 237 -1.82 41.33 8.27
C LYS A 237 -0.72 40.53 9.01
N ASN A 238 -0.99 40.20 10.26
CA ASN A 238 -0.06 39.53 11.15
C ASN A 238 -0.34 38.04 11.29
N PHE A 239 -1.38 37.52 10.67
CA PHE A 239 -1.76 36.12 10.74
C PHE A 239 -1.28 35.34 9.53
N ASP A 240 -0.87 34.12 9.75
CA ASP A 240 -0.62 33.12 8.71
C ASP A 240 -1.35 31.84 9.02
N ILE A 241 -1.87 31.21 7.98
CA ILE A 241 -2.49 29.88 8.04
C ILE A 241 -1.91 28.97 6.96
N SER A 242 -1.68 27.72 7.30
CA SER A 242 -1.28 26.66 6.38
C SER A 242 -2.14 25.44 6.60
N LEU A 243 -2.65 24.85 5.52
CA LEU A 243 -3.42 23.61 5.51
C LEU A 243 -2.84 22.66 4.49
N PHE A 244 -2.71 21.38 4.85
CA PHE A 244 -2.29 20.33 3.93
C PHE A 244 -3.17 19.10 4.10
N PHE A 245 -3.78 18.67 3.00
CA PHE A 245 -4.57 17.46 2.90
C PHE A 245 -3.90 16.48 1.96
N GLN A 246 -4.05 15.20 2.26
CA GLN A 246 -3.64 14.10 1.40
C GLN A 246 -4.78 13.07 1.33
N GLY A 247 -5.02 12.54 0.14
CA GLY A 247 -6.01 11.50 -0.09
C GLY A 247 -5.49 10.43 -1.04
N VAL A 248 -6.03 9.24 -0.87
CA VAL A 248 -5.80 8.04 -1.69
C VAL A 248 -7.16 7.42 -1.96
N GLU A 249 -7.41 7.04 -3.20
CA GLU A 249 -8.70 6.48 -3.63
C GLU A 249 -8.51 5.17 -4.37
N GLY A 250 -9.44 4.22 -4.18
CA GLY A 250 -9.44 2.92 -4.85
C GLY A 250 -8.38 1.95 -4.35
N ARG A 251 -7.84 2.16 -3.15
CA ARG A 251 -6.87 1.25 -2.54
C ARG A 251 -7.55 0.27 -1.60
N ASN A 252 -7.22 -1.00 -1.73
CA ASN A 252 -7.61 -2.05 -0.80
C ASN A 252 -6.43 -2.56 0.03
N ILE A 253 -6.70 -3.03 1.23
CA ILE A 253 -5.74 -3.70 2.11
C ILE A 253 -6.30 -5.06 2.51
N TYR A 254 -5.50 -6.11 2.34
CA TYR A 254 -5.81 -7.43 2.86
C TYR A 254 -5.44 -7.52 4.34
N VAL A 255 -6.43 -7.86 5.20
CA VAL A 255 -6.29 -7.87 6.67
C VAL A 255 -6.61 -9.25 7.28
N GLY A 256 -6.34 -10.31 6.58
CA GLY A 256 -6.72 -11.69 6.94
C GLY A 256 -5.87 -12.39 8.01
N ASP A 257 -5.27 -11.66 8.95
CA ASP A 257 -4.37 -12.24 9.94
C ASP A 257 -4.64 -11.68 11.35
N TRP A 258 -3.61 -11.52 12.13
CA TRP A 258 -3.59 -11.16 13.52
C TRP A 258 -4.46 -9.93 13.85
N GLY A 259 -5.32 -10.05 14.86
CA GLY A 259 -6.24 -8.99 15.28
C GLY A 259 -7.54 -8.91 14.49
N THR A 260 -7.64 -9.59 13.34
CA THR A 260 -8.87 -9.67 12.53
C THR A 260 -9.62 -10.96 12.85
N ILE A 261 -8.90 -12.09 12.90
CA ILE A 261 -9.46 -13.40 13.17
C ILE A 261 -9.30 -13.70 14.67
N PRO A 262 -10.37 -14.08 15.39
CA PRO A 262 -10.32 -14.40 16.79
C PRO A 262 -9.37 -15.55 17.11
N PHE A 263 -8.72 -15.47 18.26
CA PHE A 263 -7.90 -16.51 18.87
C PHE A 263 -6.67 -16.95 18.07
N VAL A 264 -6.31 -16.20 17.03
CA VAL A 264 -5.05 -16.44 16.32
C VAL A 264 -3.89 -16.08 17.24
N GLN A 265 -3.02 -17.08 17.52
CA GLN A 265 -1.88 -16.93 18.44
C GLN A 265 -2.27 -16.30 19.80
N GLY A 266 -3.47 -16.64 20.30
CA GLY A 266 -3.96 -16.14 21.57
C GLY A 266 -4.54 -14.71 21.54
N SER A 267 -4.68 -14.07 20.37
CA SER A 267 -5.28 -12.74 20.29
C SER A 267 -6.77 -12.78 20.66
N PRO A 268 -7.26 -11.83 21.48
CA PRO A 268 -8.68 -11.76 21.79
C PRO A 268 -9.46 -11.27 20.55
N PRO A 269 -10.76 -11.62 20.45
CA PRO A 269 -11.64 -11.05 19.44
C PRO A 269 -11.82 -9.54 19.67
N THR A 270 -11.92 -8.78 18.59
CA THR A 270 -12.31 -7.36 18.64
C THR A 270 -13.79 -7.23 19.03
N THR A 271 -14.21 -6.02 19.38
CA THR A 271 -15.61 -5.74 19.75
C THR A 271 -16.60 -6.05 18.64
N ASN A 272 -16.19 -5.98 17.38
CA ASN A 272 -17.04 -6.29 16.22
C ASN A 272 -17.54 -7.75 16.23
N TRP A 273 -16.78 -8.66 16.84
CA TRP A 273 -17.19 -10.06 16.98
C TRP A 273 -18.34 -10.30 17.95
N ARG A 274 -18.84 -9.26 18.62
CA ARG A 274 -20.10 -9.33 19.37
C ARG A 274 -21.30 -9.54 18.44
N ASP A 275 -21.21 -8.99 17.22
CA ASP A 275 -22.26 -9.09 16.20
C ASP A 275 -22.08 -10.31 15.28
N ARG A 276 -21.26 -11.29 15.71
CA ARG A 276 -21.05 -12.54 14.97
C ARG A 276 -22.32 -13.32 14.77
N TRP A 277 -22.33 -14.15 13.74
CA TRP A 277 -23.41 -15.08 13.51
C TRP A 277 -23.58 -16.08 14.67
N THR A 278 -24.82 -16.22 15.12
CA THR A 278 -25.30 -17.27 16.02
C THR A 278 -26.73 -17.62 15.60
N PRO A 279 -27.30 -18.79 16.02
CA PRO A 279 -28.70 -19.10 15.73
C PRO A 279 -29.69 -18.01 16.17
N ASP A 280 -29.38 -17.31 17.26
CA ASP A 280 -30.21 -16.23 17.83
C ASP A 280 -29.85 -14.84 17.25
N ASN A 281 -28.73 -14.73 16.51
CA ASN A 281 -28.28 -13.49 15.86
C ASN A 281 -27.75 -13.81 14.44
N PRO A 282 -28.63 -13.91 13.42
CA PRO A 282 -28.26 -14.30 12.06
C PRO A 282 -27.54 -13.15 11.33
N SER A 283 -26.27 -12.94 11.68
CA SER A 283 -25.44 -11.90 11.06
C SER A 283 -25.13 -12.22 9.61
N THR A 284 -25.21 -11.22 8.74
CA THR A 284 -24.82 -11.31 7.30
C THR A 284 -23.43 -10.75 7.01
N SER A 285 -22.78 -10.13 8.01
CA SER A 285 -21.46 -9.48 7.85
C SER A 285 -20.37 -10.11 8.70
N MET A 286 -20.71 -10.73 9.82
CA MET A 286 -19.74 -11.33 10.74
C MET A 286 -20.00 -12.83 10.88
N PRO A 287 -19.07 -13.71 10.48
CA PRO A 287 -19.26 -15.15 10.51
C PRO A 287 -19.27 -15.71 11.94
N LYS A 288 -19.59 -16.99 12.05
CA LYS A 288 -19.47 -17.76 13.27
C LYS A 288 -18.02 -17.77 13.79
N ILE A 289 -17.86 -17.69 15.09
CA ILE A 289 -16.55 -17.73 15.74
C ILE A 289 -16.17 -19.17 16.06
N TYR A 290 -14.95 -19.54 15.81
CA TYR A 290 -14.39 -20.85 16.09
C TYR A 290 -13.23 -20.74 17.07
N TRP A 291 -13.08 -21.77 17.91
CA TRP A 291 -11.98 -21.88 18.86
C TRP A 291 -10.92 -22.86 18.36
N GLY A 292 -9.64 -22.51 18.57
CA GLY A 292 -8.50 -23.41 18.36
C GLY A 292 -7.93 -23.41 16.92
N PHE A 293 -6.91 -24.22 16.72
CA PHE A 293 -6.16 -24.30 15.46
C PHE A 293 -6.97 -24.94 14.30
N SER A 294 -7.96 -25.76 14.59
CA SER A 294 -8.83 -26.38 13.58
C SER A 294 -9.89 -25.42 13.01
N ALA A 295 -10.17 -24.32 13.69
CA ALA A 295 -11.02 -23.24 13.24
C ALA A 295 -10.47 -22.42 12.06
N PRO A 296 -9.16 -22.36 11.84
CA PRO A 296 -8.57 -21.53 10.78
C PRO A 296 -9.02 -21.86 9.36
N ALA A 297 -9.30 -23.13 9.08
CA ALA A 297 -9.66 -23.54 7.73
C ALA A 297 -10.94 -22.85 7.22
N LYS A 298 -11.96 -22.72 8.08
CA LYS A 298 -13.26 -22.18 7.71
C LYS A 298 -13.32 -20.66 7.58
N VAL A 299 -12.70 -19.93 8.55
CA VAL A 299 -12.74 -18.46 8.60
C VAL A 299 -11.50 -17.83 7.97
N ARG A 300 -10.38 -18.57 7.86
CA ARG A 300 -9.08 -18.06 7.41
C ARG A 300 -8.78 -18.26 5.93
N ARG A 301 -9.71 -18.78 5.14
CA ARG A 301 -9.48 -18.89 3.71
C ARG A 301 -9.17 -17.52 3.12
N THR A 302 -8.09 -17.46 2.36
CA THR A 302 -7.71 -16.25 1.64
C THR A 302 -8.85 -15.83 0.72
N SER A 303 -9.55 -14.76 1.10
CA SER A 303 -10.79 -14.35 0.42
C SER A 303 -11.00 -12.85 0.50
N SER A 304 -11.88 -12.34 -0.36
CA SER A 304 -12.27 -10.94 -0.40
C SER A 304 -13.01 -10.47 0.86
N TYR A 305 -13.43 -11.37 1.74
CA TYR A 305 -13.95 -11.03 3.07
C TYR A 305 -12.93 -10.18 3.88
N PHE A 306 -11.65 -10.45 3.70
CA PHE A 306 -10.57 -9.74 4.39
C PHE A 306 -9.99 -8.58 3.58
N LEU A 307 -10.53 -8.31 2.39
CA LEU A 307 -10.09 -7.18 1.57
C LEU A 307 -10.91 -5.95 1.96
N GLN A 308 -10.26 -4.95 2.55
CA GLN A 308 -10.90 -3.77 3.10
C GLN A 308 -10.54 -2.53 2.27
N ASP A 309 -11.54 -1.70 1.97
CA ASP A 309 -11.33 -0.39 1.35
C ASP A 309 -10.49 0.49 2.30
N ALA A 310 -9.35 0.92 1.82
CA ALA A 310 -8.41 1.79 2.52
C ALA A 310 -8.30 3.17 1.88
N SER A 311 -9.29 3.57 1.11
CA SER A 311 -9.43 4.94 0.61
C SER A 311 -9.56 5.91 1.78
N TYR A 312 -8.92 7.06 1.68
CA TYR A 312 -8.98 8.07 2.75
C TYR A 312 -8.70 9.47 2.25
N LEU A 313 -9.19 10.45 3.01
CA LEU A 313 -8.77 11.86 2.99
C LEU A 313 -8.33 12.25 4.40
N ARG A 314 -7.12 12.81 4.52
CA ARG A 314 -6.54 13.20 5.80
C ARG A 314 -6.09 14.66 5.80
N LEU A 315 -6.48 15.40 6.85
CA LEU A 315 -5.83 16.67 7.20
C LEU A 315 -4.49 16.34 7.86
N LYS A 316 -3.43 16.36 7.04
CA LYS A 316 -2.06 16.01 7.45
C LYS A 316 -1.42 17.06 8.32
N ASN A 317 -1.64 18.33 7.99
CA ASN A 317 -1.10 19.44 8.75
C ASN A 317 -2.03 20.65 8.71
N ILE A 318 -2.15 21.30 9.84
CA ILE A 318 -2.70 22.65 9.99
C ILE A 318 -1.76 23.47 10.87
N SER A 319 -1.47 24.70 10.48
CA SER A 319 -0.71 25.65 11.27
C SER A 319 -1.39 27.00 11.24
N LEU A 320 -1.52 27.65 12.39
CA LEU A 320 -1.99 29.02 12.55
C LEU A 320 -0.95 29.82 13.32
N GLY A 321 -0.39 30.84 12.70
CA GLY A 321 0.66 31.67 13.26
C GLY A 321 0.22 33.11 13.40
N TYR A 322 0.83 33.79 14.37
CA TYR A 322 0.74 35.23 14.57
C TYR A 322 2.14 35.83 14.65
N ASN A 323 2.43 36.80 13.80
CA ASN A 323 3.67 37.54 13.76
C ASN A 323 3.51 38.84 14.51
N LEU A 324 4.39 39.17 15.46
CA LEU A 324 4.35 40.43 16.14
C LEU A 324 4.58 41.59 15.16
N PRO A 325 3.83 42.70 15.27
CA PRO A 325 4.04 43.91 14.47
C PRO A 325 5.45 44.50 14.68
N SER A 326 6.00 45.10 13.62
CA SER A 326 7.31 45.77 13.66
C SER A 326 7.43 46.83 14.77
N SER A 327 6.35 47.55 15.04
CA SER A 327 6.31 48.54 16.11
C SER A 327 6.57 47.97 17.51
N ILE A 328 6.21 46.72 17.77
CA ILE A 328 6.53 46.02 19.03
C ILE A 328 7.95 45.47 18.98
N LEU A 329 8.35 44.89 17.84
CA LEU A 329 9.66 44.27 17.66
C LEU A 329 10.81 45.23 17.85
N GLU A 330 10.66 46.47 17.39
CA GLU A 330 11.65 47.55 17.57
C GLU A 330 11.89 47.85 19.05
N HIS A 331 10.86 47.85 19.88
CA HIS A 331 10.99 48.12 21.32
C HIS A 331 11.71 47.02 22.10
N ILE A 332 11.70 45.79 21.58
CA ILE A 332 12.32 44.63 22.22
C ILE A 332 13.58 44.14 21.48
N SER A 333 14.09 44.94 20.51
CA SER A 333 15.29 44.66 19.73
C SER A 333 15.29 43.29 19.03
N LEU A 334 14.14 42.87 18.56
CA LEU A 334 13.97 41.65 17.76
C LEU A 334 13.67 41.98 16.30
N LYS A 335 14.19 41.16 15.38
CA LYS A 335 13.88 41.26 13.94
C LYS A 335 12.58 40.53 13.57
N LYS A 336 12.31 39.40 14.24
CA LYS A 336 11.07 38.62 14.03
C LYS A 336 10.68 37.88 15.29
N PHE A 337 9.39 37.85 15.55
CA PHE A 337 8.78 37.03 16.59
C PHE A 337 7.47 36.48 16.06
N ARG A 338 7.37 35.18 15.93
CA ARG A 338 6.16 34.45 15.52
C ARG A 338 5.81 33.41 16.57
N ILE A 339 4.56 33.45 17.05
CA ILE A 339 3.96 32.39 17.85
C ILE A 339 3.01 31.59 16.94
N TYR A 340 3.00 30.29 17.07
CA TYR A 340 2.10 29.45 16.27
C TYR A 340 1.62 28.23 17.03
N ILE A 341 0.46 27.76 16.64
CA ILE A 341 -0.06 26.44 16.98
C ILE A 341 -0.09 25.61 15.71
N SER A 342 0.19 24.33 15.83
CA SER A 342 0.06 23.39 14.72
C SER A 342 -0.53 22.05 15.18
N GLY A 343 -1.11 21.35 14.23
CA GLY A 343 -1.64 20.02 14.43
C GLY A 343 -1.34 19.13 13.25
N ASP A 344 -0.94 17.90 13.53
CA ASP A 344 -0.68 16.90 12.51
C ASP A 344 -1.65 15.71 12.63
N ASN A 345 -2.12 15.21 11.48
CA ASN A 345 -3.02 14.06 11.37
C ASN A 345 -4.34 14.21 12.17
N LEU A 346 -4.87 15.42 12.27
CA LEU A 346 -6.00 15.72 13.17
C LEU A 346 -7.30 15.03 12.74
N LEU A 347 -7.57 14.98 11.45
CA LEU A 347 -8.81 14.42 10.88
C LEU A 347 -8.48 13.42 9.79
N THR A 348 -9.13 12.27 9.83
CA THR A 348 -9.07 11.25 8.77
C THR A 348 -10.48 10.81 8.45
N PHE A 349 -10.85 10.93 7.18
CA PHE A 349 -12.12 10.45 6.62
C PHE A 349 -11.83 9.17 5.86
N THR A 350 -12.37 8.04 6.30
CA THR A 350 -12.13 6.71 5.71
C THR A 350 -13.22 5.74 6.15
N ASN A 351 -13.49 4.74 5.32
CA ASN A 351 -14.30 3.58 5.66
C ASN A 351 -13.47 2.39 6.20
N TYR A 352 -12.13 2.52 6.19
CA TYR A 352 -11.25 1.48 6.65
C TYR A 352 -11.49 1.17 8.13
N PRO A 353 -11.82 -0.09 8.47
CA PRO A 353 -12.17 -0.45 9.85
C PRO A 353 -10.94 -0.62 10.77
N GLY A 354 -9.72 -0.63 10.20
CA GLY A 354 -8.47 -0.74 10.95
C GLY A 354 -8.00 0.56 11.58
N LEU A 355 -6.84 0.51 12.23
CA LEU A 355 -6.31 1.66 12.98
C LEU A 355 -5.82 2.79 12.06
N ASP A 356 -5.32 2.48 10.87
CA ASP A 356 -4.78 3.47 9.95
C ASP A 356 -4.80 2.99 8.49
N PRO A 357 -5.57 3.64 7.59
CA PRO A 357 -5.65 3.26 6.19
C PRO A 357 -4.34 3.52 5.41
N GLU A 358 -3.45 4.38 5.90
CA GLU A 358 -2.18 4.71 5.25
C GLU A 358 -1.12 3.62 5.46
N ARG A 359 -1.20 2.91 6.58
CA ARG A 359 -0.25 1.86 6.95
C ARG A 359 -0.74 0.48 6.56
N GLY A 360 -0.83 0.23 5.26
CA GLY A 360 -1.10 -1.11 4.75
C GLY A 360 0.18 -1.90 4.49
N GLY A 361 0.04 -3.23 4.42
CA GLY A 361 1.09 -4.10 3.89
C GLY A 361 1.58 -5.23 4.79
N SER A 362 1.19 -5.30 6.07
CA SER A 362 1.56 -6.43 6.94
C SER A 362 0.44 -7.45 7.14
N GLY A 363 -0.71 -7.31 6.46
CA GLY A 363 -1.88 -8.16 6.67
C GLY A 363 -2.49 -8.06 8.06
N ARG A 364 -2.00 -7.15 8.91
CA ARG A 364 -2.38 -7.04 10.32
C ARG A 364 -3.21 -5.81 10.58
N PHE A 365 -4.33 -6.03 11.25
CA PHE A 365 -5.23 -4.98 11.70
C PHE A 365 -4.59 -4.06 12.77
N VAL A 366 -3.61 -4.58 13.49
CA VAL A 366 -2.98 -3.97 14.68
C VAL A 366 -1.65 -3.27 14.38
N ASN A 367 -1.55 -2.61 13.24
CA ASN A 367 -0.42 -1.73 12.96
C ASN A 367 -0.43 -0.52 13.90
N TYR A 368 0.77 -0.02 14.25
CA TYR A 368 0.87 1.16 15.10
C TYR A 368 0.20 2.36 14.42
N PRO A 369 -0.82 3.00 15.04
CA PRO A 369 -1.59 4.08 14.41
C PRO A 369 -0.75 5.35 14.26
N GLN A 370 -1.13 6.20 13.30
CA GLN A 370 -0.62 7.57 13.21
C GLN A 370 -1.11 8.39 14.41
N ASN A 371 -0.17 9.07 15.06
CA ASN A 371 -0.49 9.93 16.18
C ASN A 371 -1.09 11.26 15.69
N LYS A 372 -2.08 11.78 16.42
CA LYS A 372 -2.46 13.18 16.36
C LYS A 372 -1.48 13.99 17.21
N ILE A 373 -0.85 14.98 16.61
CA ILE A 373 0.16 15.80 17.30
C ILE A 373 -0.35 17.22 17.37
N TYR A 374 -0.25 17.84 18.53
CA TYR A 374 -0.54 19.25 18.76
C TYR A 374 0.73 19.92 19.24
N SER A 375 1.11 21.00 18.62
CA SER A 375 2.33 21.74 18.94
C SER A 375 2.05 23.21 19.16
N LEU A 376 2.76 23.79 20.11
CA LEU A 376 2.89 25.24 20.30
C LEU A 376 4.34 25.61 20.06
N GLY A 377 4.59 26.59 19.20
CA GLY A 377 5.95 26.97 18.84
C GLY A 377 6.17 28.46 18.83
N LEU A 378 7.44 28.83 19.02
CA LEU A 378 7.92 30.20 18.95
C LEU A 378 9.07 30.25 17.93
N ASN A 379 9.05 31.27 17.07
CA ASN A 379 10.12 31.58 16.14
C ASN A 379 10.65 32.97 16.47
N VAL A 380 11.90 33.07 16.91
CA VAL A 380 12.51 34.35 17.31
C VAL A 380 13.78 34.55 16.48
N GLN A 381 13.92 35.76 15.94
CA GLN A 381 15.12 36.22 15.24
C GLN A 381 15.60 37.54 15.86
N PHE A 382 16.86 37.54 16.23
CA PHE A 382 17.56 38.67 16.82
C PHE A 382 18.24 39.56 15.77
#